data_57f67d05af923d47d90b540e4481ae01
#
_entry.id   57f67d05af923d47d90b540e4481ae01
#
_cell.length_a   1.000
_cell.length_b   1.000
_cell.length_c   1.000
_cell.angle_alpha   90.00
_cell.angle_beta   90.00
_cell.angle_gamma   90.00
#
_symmetry.space_group_name_H-M   'P 1'
#
loop_
_entity.id
_entity.type
_entity.pdbx_description
1 polymer ?
#
loop_
_entity_poly.entity_id
_entity_poly.type
_entity_poly.pdbx_seq_one_letter_code
_entity_poly.pdbx_strand_id
1 'polypeptide(L)' 'MATGTNVRTYYKGQWNDHDVAIMRAADHGSWLGSTVFDGARYFDGVVPDLWAHCERVNNSAHAMMITPTVTTEQMV' A
#
# COMPACT_ATOMS: atom_id res chain seq x y z
N MET A 1 -5.05 -3.31 10.83
CA MET A 1 -4.70 -4.33 9.84
C MET A 1 -5.95 -5.01 9.30
N ALA A 2 -6.07 -5.10 7.98
CA ALA A 2 -7.23 -5.73 7.38
C ALA A 2 -7.07 -7.25 7.42
N THR A 3 -7.79 -7.89 8.33
CA THR A 3 -7.74 -9.33 8.51
C THR A 3 -9.10 -9.99 8.26
N GLY A 4 -10.06 -9.20 7.79
CA GLY A 4 -11.43 -9.66 7.59
C GLY A 4 -11.63 -10.37 6.27
N THR A 5 -12.89 -10.75 6.04
CA THR A 5 -13.30 -11.46 4.83
C THR A 5 -13.51 -10.53 3.63
N ASN A 6 -13.56 -9.22 3.85
CA ASN A 6 -13.82 -8.22 2.81
C ASN A 6 -12.54 -7.47 2.43
N VAL A 7 -11.54 -8.22 2.00
CA VAL A 7 -10.28 -7.64 1.55
C VAL A 7 -10.36 -7.40 0.05
N ARG A 8 -9.94 -6.20 -0.36
CA ARG A 8 -9.81 -5.85 -1.76
C ARG A 8 -8.40 -5.37 -2.00
N THR A 9 -7.73 -5.92 -3.01
CA THR A 9 -6.31 -5.69 -3.26
C THR A 9 -6.09 -5.07 -4.63
N TYR A 10 -5.36 -3.96 -4.68
CA TYR A 10 -4.84 -3.41 -5.93
C TYR A 10 -3.39 -3.88 -6.08
N TYR A 11 -3.12 -4.66 -7.11
CA TYR A 11 -1.82 -5.27 -7.31
C TYR A 11 -1.50 -5.39 -8.81
N LYS A 12 -0.31 -4.95 -9.18
CA LYS A 12 0.17 -4.98 -10.58
C LYS A 12 -0.81 -4.30 -11.55
N GLY A 13 -1.34 -3.16 -11.14
CA GLY A 13 -2.23 -2.37 -11.97
C GLY A 13 -3.65 -2.92 -12.07
N GLN A 14 -4.04 -3.84 -11.21
CA GLN A 14 -5.34 -4.49 -11.28
C GLN A 14 -6.00 -4.62 -9.91
N TRP A 15 -7.30 -4.36 -9.86
CA TRP A 15 -8.11 -4.60 -8.66
C TRP A 15 -8.49 -6.06 -8.54
N ASN A 16 -8.42 -6.59 -7.34
CA ASN A 16 -8.80 -7.96 -6.99
C ASN A 16 -9.75 -7.94 -5.81
N ASP A 17 -10.81 -8.74 -5.86
CA ASP A 17 -11.82 -8.78 -4.80
C ASP A 17 -11.47 -9.80 -3.71
N HIS A 18 -10.20 -10.08 -3.53
CA HIS A 18 -9.74 -11.04 -2.54
C HIS A 18 -8.35 -10.65 -2.04
N ASP A 19 -7.90 -11.35 -1.00
CA ASP A 19 -6.58 -11.18 -0.43
C ASP A 19 -5.55 -11.90 -1.31
N VAL A 20 -4.82 -11.13 -2.10
CA VAL A 20 -3.87 -11.65 -3.09
C VAL A 20 -2.51 -11.90 -2.42
N ALA A 21 -1.92 -13.04 -2.70
CA ALA A 21 -0.55 -13.32 -2.29
C ALA A 21 0.40 -12.49 -3.15
N ILE A 22 1.11 -11.54 -2.54
CA ILE A 22 1.92 -10.57 -3.28
C ILE A 22 3.43 -10.75 -3.07
N MET A 23 3.84 -11.63 -2.19
CA MET A 23 5.25 -11.72 -1.82
C MET A 23 5.68 -13.16 -1.65
N ARG A 24 6.88 -13.47 -2.13
CA ARG A 24 7.52 -14.77 -1.96
C ARG A 24 8.58 -14.66 -0.86
N ALA A 25 8.93 -15.79 -0.25
CA ALA A 25 9.94 -15.80 0.81
C ALA A 25 11.30 -15.29 0.36
N ALA A 26 11.64 -15.49 -0.90
CA ALA A 26 12.92 -15.05 -1.47
C ALA A 26 12.92 -13.61 -1.98
N ASP A 27 11.78 -12.93 -1.94
CA ASP A 27 11.69 -11.54 -2.40
C ASP A 27 12.45 -10.63 -1.43
N HIS A 28 13.12 -9.62 -1.97
CA HIS A 28 13.96 -8.70 -1.22
C HIS A 28 13.19 -8.04 -0.06
N GLY A 29 11.95 -7.62 -0.29
CA GLY A 29 11.11 -7.02 0.74
C GLY A 29 10.78 -7.99 1.87
N SER A 30 10.73 -9.30 1.59
CA SER A 30 10.39 -10.30 2.59
C SER A 30 11.54 -10.59 3.54
N TRP A 31 12.74 -10.86 3.02
CA TRP A 31 13.83 -11.30 3.90
C TRP A 31 14.80 -10.19 4.32
N LEU A 32 14.86 -9.09 3.60
CA LEU A 32 15.66 -7.92 3.97
C LEU A 32 14.83 -6.77 4.53
N GLY A 33 13.50 -6.89 4.52
CA GLY A 33 12.64 -5.84 5.04
C GLY A 33 12.61 -4.56 4.22
N SER A 34 12.95 -4.62 2.93
CA SER A 34 12.93 -3.44 2.06
C SER A 34 11.50 -3.11 1.62
N THR A 35 10.68 -2.75 2.58
CA THR A 35 9.28 -2.41 2.39
C THR A 35 8.96 -1.13 3.12
N VAL A 36 7.93 -0.43 2.66
CA VAL A 36 7.35 0.71 3.37
C VAL A 36 5.86 0.47 3.55
N PHE A 37 5.32 1.04 4.60
CA PHE A 37 3.91 0.88 4.96
C PHE A 37 3.34 2.21 5.42
N ASP A 38 2.09 2.45 5.04
CA ASP A 38 1.27 3.50 5.61
C ASP A 38 -0.18 3.03 5.60
N GLY A 39 -0.99 3.58 6.48
CA GLY A 39 -2.37 3.17 6.62
C GLY A 39 -3.29 4.36 6.76
N ALA A 40 -4.48 4.25 6.17
CA ALA A 40 -5.55 5.21 6.33
C ALA A 40 -6.79 4.49 6.80
N ARG A 41 -7.68 5.20 7.49
CA ARG A 41 -8.91 4.64 8.04
C ARG A 41 -10.11 5.27 7.35
N TYR A 42 -11.07 4.45 7.00
CA TYR A 42 -12.39 4.91 6.57
C TYR A 42 -13.30 5.01 7.81
N PHE A 43 -13.91 6.18 7.98
CA PHE A 43 -14.70 6.45 9.18
C PHE A 43 -15.83 7.42 8.84
N ASP A 44 -17.07 7.01 9.06
CA ASP A 44 -18.27 7.83 8.81
C ASP A 44 -18.30 8.48 7.43
N GLY A 45 -17.96 7.71 6.39
CA GLY A 45 -17.97 8.20 5.01
C GLY A 45 -16.77 9.05 4.64
N VAL A 46 -15.76 9.14 5.52
CA VAL A 46 -14.57 9.96 5.30
C VAL A 46 -13.31 9.12 5.48
N VAL A 47 -12.28 9.48 4.76
CA VAL A 47 -10.93 8.95 4.98
C VAL A 47 -10.05 10.13 5.39
N PRO A 48 -9.89 10.39 6.69
CA PRO A 48 -9.11 11.53 7.15
C PRO A 48 -7.68 11.46 6.67
N ASP A 49 -7.14 12.58 6.19
CA ASP A 49 -5.75 12.70 5.76
C ASP A 49 -5.31 11.69 4.70
N LEU A 50 -6.24 11.24 3.84
CA LEU A 50 -5.92 10.26 2.82
C LEU A 50 -4.77 10.74 1.91
N TRP A 51 -4.81 11.98 1.46
CA TRP A 51 -3.74 12.55 0.64
C TRP A 51 -2.40 12.49 1.37
N ALA A 52 -2.37 12.91 2.63
CA ALA A 52 -1.15 12.91 3.44
C ALA A 52 -0.60 11.49 3.63
N HIS A 53 -1.47 10.50 3.83
CA HIS A 53 -1.05 9.10 3.93
C HIS A 53 -0.42 8.61 2.63
N CYS A 54 -1.06 8.89 1.49
CA CYS A 54 -0.55 8.48 0.19
C CYS A 54 0.77 9.19 -0.15
N GLU A 55 0.86 10.48 0.14
CA GLU A 55 2.09 11.24 -0.07
C GLU A 55 3.21 10.70 0.82
N ARG A 56 2.90 10.39 2.08
CA ARG A 56 3.89 9.91 3.04
C ARG A 56 4.45 8.54 2.65
N VAL A 57 3.61 7.61 2.19
CA VAL A 57 4.13 6.30 1.77
C VAL A 57 5.02 6.43 0.55
N ASN A 58 4.71 7.32 -0.38
CA ASN A 58 5.58 7.57 -1.53
C ASN A 58 6.89 8.23 -1.11
N ASN A 59 6.86 9.15 -0.16
CA ASN A 59 8.07 9.76 0.39
C ASN A 59 8.92 8.74 1.15
N SER A 60 8.29 7.84 1.89
CA SER A 60 8.99 6.74 2.57
C SER A 60 9.66 5.81 1.57
N ALA A 61 9.00 5.51 0.46
CA ALA A 61 9.58 4.70 -0.61
C ALA A 61 10.83 5.37 -1.18
N HIS A 62 10.76 6.67 -1.48
CA HIS A 62 11.92 7.42 -1.96
C HIS A 62 13.07 7.40 -0.95
N ALA A 63 12.79 7.55 0.34
CA ALA A 63 13.80 7.51 1.38
C ALA A 63 14.51 6.15 1.44
N MET A 64 13.85 5.08 1.05
CA MET A 64 14.42 3.74 0.97
C MET A 64 14.91 3.38 -0.44
N MET A 65 15.00 4.36 -1.34
CA MET A 65 15.43 4.18 -2.72
C MET A 65 14.52 3.23 -3.52
N ILE A 66 13.26 3.14 -3.13
CA ILE A 66 12.23 2.41 -3.85
C ILE A 66 11.53 3.40 -4.77
N THR A 67 11.34 3.02 -6.04
CA THR A 67 10.63 3.85 -7.01
C THR A 67 9.15 3.46 -7.03
N PRO A 68 8.24 4.32 -6.53
CA PRO A 68 6.82 4.04 -6.61
C PRO A 68 6.34 3.98 -8.05
N THR A 69 5.38 3.10 -8.33
CA THR A 69 4.81 2.96 -9.68
C THR A 69 3.54 3.78 -9.87
N VAL A 70 3.01 4.37 -8.80
CA VAL A 70 1.82 5.22 -8.84
C VAL A 70 2.09 6.52 -8.10
N THR A 71 1.47 7.58 -8.56
CA THR A 71 1.58 8.89 -7.90
C THR A 71 0.60 8.98 -6.74
N THR A 72 0.80 9.96 -5.87
CA THR A 72 -0.14 10.26 -4.79
C THR A 72 -1.55 10.51 -5.33
N GLU A 73 -1.67 11.23 -6.43
CA GLU A 73 -2.97 11.50 -7.06
C GLU A 73 -3.66 10.22 -7.53
N GLN A 74 -2.90 9.29 -8.07
CA GLN A 74 -3.44 8.01 -8.54
C GLN A 74 -3.89 7.12 -7.38
N MET A 75 -3.24 7.22 -6.22
CA MET A 75 -3.55 6.41 -5.04
C MET A 75 -4.80 6.89 -4.32
N VAL A 76 -5.05 8.18 -4.32
CA VAL A 76 -6.19 8.81 -3.62
C VAL A 76 -7.58 8.52 -4.27
#